data_a6ec982d91c2181b47ad2793c5ffff6a
#
_entry.id   a6ec982d91c2181b47ad2793c5ffff6a
#
_cell.length_a   1.000
_cell.length_b   1.000
_cell.length_c   1.000
_cell.angle_alpha   90.00
_cell.angle_beta   90.00
_cell.angle_gamma   90.00
#
_symmetry.space_group_name_H-M   'P 1'
#
loop_
_entity.id
_entity.type
_entity.pdbx_description
1 polymer ?
#
loop_
_entity_poly.entity_id
_entity_poly.type
_entity_poly.pdbx_seq_one_letter_code
_entity_poly.pdbx_strand_id
1 'polypeptide(L)'
;MEVLTNNHLKKILDLFDKVKHSIKIVSPFISESMAKKLCDVVKNGNIACTFITRFYLEDMFAKANSIDAIQMMMDAGIEVYALKGLHTKLYLFDDTYGVLGSANFTAGGFKLNVELSLLLNNDDGILNELHFYFDDLHSKIKQSKEGLITREVLDLAKEKYKY
;
A
#
# COMPACT_ATOMS: atom_id res chain seq x y z
N MET A 1 1.14 17.16 13.17
CA MET A 1 -0.07 16.41 12.76
C MET A 1 -0.98 17.32 11.93
N GLU A 2 -1.53 16.81 10.84
CA GLU A 2 -2.43 17.53 9.94
C GLU A 2 -3.62 16.64 9.55
N VAL A 3 -4.82 17.21 9.51
CA VAL A 3 -6.03 16.49 9.05
C VAL A 3 -6.15 16.63 7.53
N LEU A 4 -6.30 15.50 6.84
CA LEU A 4 -6.53 15.43 5.40
C LEU A 4 -7.99 15.12 5.12
N THR A 5 -8.64 15.92 4.29
CA THR A 5 -10.06 15.74 3.91
C THR A 5 -10.25 15.63 2.40
N ASN A 6 -9.65 16.55 1.63
CA ASN A 6 -9.82 16.63 0.18
C ASN A 6 -8.49 16.77 -0.60
N ASN A 7 -7.38 16.60 0.09
CA ASN A 7 -6.03 16.85 -0.45
C ASN A 7 -5.11 15.60 -0.33
N HIS A 8 -5.69 14.42 -0.20
CA HIS A 8 -4.93 13.17 -0.03
C HIS A 8 -3.91 12.95 -1.15
N LEU A 9 -4.33 13.02 -2.40
CA LEU A 9 -3.43 12.76 -3.54
C LEU A 9 -2.23 13.71 -3.53
N LYS A 10 -2.48 15.02 -3.35
CA LYS A 10 -1.40 16.01 -3.28
C LYS A 10 -0.40 15.69 -2.18
N LYS A 11 -0.88 15.37 -0.98
CA LYS A 11 -0.02 15.05 0.16
C LYS A 11 0.76 13.75 -0.05
N ILE A 12 0.15 12.72 -0.60
CA ILE A 12 0.86 11.47 -0.92
C ILE A 12 1.96 11.72 -1.97
N LEU A 13 1.69 12.50 -3.00
CA LEU A 13 2.70 12.86 -4.00
C LEU A 13 3.84 13.70 -3.40
N ASP A 14 3.54 14.64 -2.52
CA ASP A 14 4.55 15.40 -1.78
C ASP A 14 5.44 14.48 -0.92
N LEU A 15 4.87 13.43 -0.32
CA LEU A 15 5.62 12.44 0.44
C LEU A 15 6.47 11.52 -0.45
N PHE A 16 5.98 11.18 -1.63
CA PHE A 16 6.77 10.47 -2.64
C PHE A 16 8.01 11.25 -3.07
N ASP A 17 7.89 12.58 -3.17
CA ASP A 17 9.04 13.44 -3.52
C ASP A 17 10.05 13.57 -2.36
N LYS A 18 9.63 13.37 -1.12
CA LYS A 18 10.46 13.52 0.08
C LYS A 18 11.14 12.23 0.54
N VAL A 19 10.54 11.08 0.27
CA VAL A 19 11.04 9.78 0.75
C VAL A 19 12.43 9.48 0.19
N LYS A 20 13.30 8.89 1.03
CA LYS A 20 14.70 8.63 0.69
C LYS A 20 15.10 7.15 0.81
N HIS A 21 14.44 6.39 1.69
CA HIS A 21 14.92 5.06 2.04
C HIS A 21 13.84 3.99 1.92
N SER A 22 12.66 4.20 2.50
CA SER A 22 11.66 3.13 2.61
C SER A 22 10.23 3.65 2.56
N ILE A 23 9.37 2.82 1.96
CA ILE A 23 7.92 2.99 1.97
C ILE A 23 7.30 1.69 2.48
N LYS A 24 6.41 1.80 3.47
CA LYS A 24 5.62 0.68 4.00
C LYS A 24 4.14 1.02 3.83
N ILE A 25 3.41 0.18 3.12
CA ILE A 25 2.00 0.41 2.81
C ILE A 25 1.15 -0.76 3.27
N VAL A 26 0.04 -0.44 3.91
CA VAL A 26 -1.06 -1.37 4.20
C VAL A 26 -2.31 -0.79 3.55
N SER A 27 -2.89 -1.48 2.59
CA SER A 27 -4.15 -1.09 1.96
C SER A 27 -4.86 -2.29 1.36
N PRO A 28 -6.15 -2.51 1.67
CA PRO A 28 -6.92 -3.60 1.10
C PRO A 28 -6.99 -3.56 -0.43
N PHE A 29 -7.08 -2.36 -1.00
CA PHE A 29 -7.27 -2.14 -2.43
C PHE A 29 -6.19 -1.28 -3.04
N ILE A 30 -5.92 -1.53 -4.32
CA ILE A 30 -4.88 -0.85 -5.10
C ILE A 30 -5.45 -0.55 -6.49
N SER A 31 -5.32 0.70 -6.95
CA SER A 31 -5.57 1.03 -8.36
C SER A 31 -4.28 1.02 -9.17
N GLU A 32 -4.40 0.73 -10.47
CA GLU A 32 -3.24 0.75 -11.38
C GLU A 32 -2.56 2.11 -11.44
N SER A 33 -3.33 3.19 -11.40
CA SER A 33 -2.79 4.55 -11.44
C SER A 33 -1.91 4.86 -10.22
N MET A 34 -2.30 4.41 -9.04
CA MET A 34 -1.50 4.59 -7.82
C MET A 34 -0.32 3.63 -7.77
N ALA A 35 -0.49 2.38 -8.22
CA ALA A 35 0.61 1.43 -8.34
C ALA A 35 1.70 1.95 -9.27
N LYS A 36 1.34 2.54 -10.41
CA LYS A 36 2.30 3.14 -11.35
C LYS A 36 3.11 4.26 -10.69
N LYS A 37 2.46 5.17 -9.98
CA LYS A 37 3.15 6.26 -9.26
C LYS A 37 4.12 5.71 -8.21
N LEU A 38 3.71 4.71 -7.46
CA LEU A 38 4.57 4.05 -6.46
C LEU A 38 5.77 3.38 -7.13
N CYS A 39 5.57 2.65 -8.22
CA CYS A 39 6.64 1.98 -8.96
C CYS A 39 7.67 2.99 -9.49
N ASP A 40 7.23 4.14 -10.00
CA ASP A 40 8.12 5.19 -10.48
C ASP A 40 9.02 5.73 -9.34
N VAL A 41 8.44 5.97 -8.17
CA VAL A 41 9.19 6.43 -6.98
C VAL A 41 10.21 5.39 -6.54
N VAL A 42 9.79 4.13 -6.42
CA VAL A 42 10.65 3.02 -5.98
C VAL A 42 11.82 2.81 -6.92
N LYS A 43 11.58 2.80 -8.23
CA LYS A 43 12.63 2.62 -9.24
C LYS A 43 13.59 3.80 -9.30
N ASN A 44 13.07 5.02 -9.36
CA ASN A 44 13.88 6.23 -9.54
C ASN A 44 14.72 6.56 -8.30
N GLY A 45 14.18 6.30 -7.11
CA GLY A 45 14.83 6.59 -5.83
C GLY A 45 15.59 5.41 -5.21
N ASN A 46 15.52 4.23 -5.81
CA ASN A 46 16.02 2.98 -5.20
C ASN A 46 15.47 2.78 -3.78
N ILE A 47 14.17 2.96 -3.63
CA ILE A 47 13.45 2.90 -2.35
C ILE A 47 13.07 1.45 -2.04
N ALA A 48 13.33 0.99 -0.81
CA ALA A 48 12.81 -0.28 -0.33
C ALA A 48 11.30 -0.15 -0.07
N CYS A 49 10.48 -1.03 -0.64
CA CYS A 49 9.03 -0.94 -0.49
C CYS A 49 8.41 -2.29 -0.16
N THR A 50 7.57 -2.30 0.86
CA THR A 50 6.75 -3.44 1.26
C THR A 50 5.28 -3.03 1.25
N PHE A 51 4.44 -3.85 0.63
CA PHE A 51 3.02 -3.61 0.47
C PHE A 51 2.21 -4.79 1.02
N ILE A 52 1.31 -4.55 1.97
CA ILE A 52 0.39 -5.55 2.51
C ILE A 52 -1.02 -5.23 2.02
N THR A 53 -1.65 -6.18 1.35
CA THR A 53 -2.96 -6.00 0.72
C THR A 53 -3.90 -7.19 0.96
N ARG A 54 -5.13 -7.12 0.49
CA ARG A 54 -6.01 -8.27 0.33
C ARG A 54 -5.77 -8.92 -1.04
N PHE A 55 -6.00 -10.23 -1.09
CA PHE A 55 -5.88 -10.98 -2.34
C PHE A 55 -7.03 -11.97 -2.48
N TYR A 56 -8.23 -11.43 -2.76
CA TYR A 56 -9.42 -12.22 -3.04
C TYR A 56 -9.81 -12.08 -4.51
N LEU A 57 -10.14 -13.17 -5.17
CA LEU A 57 -10.61 -13.14 -6.54
C LEU A 57 -11.89 -12.32 -6.70
N GLU A 58 -12.77 -12.33 -5.71
CA GLU A 58 -13.99 -11.53 -5.68
C GLU A 58 -13.69 -10.03 -5.79
N ASP A 59 -12.64 -9.54 -5.11
CA ASP A 59 -12.21 -8.15 -5.20
C ASP A 59 -11.71 -7.80 -6.61
N MET A 60 -11.04 -8.76 -7.28
CA MET A 60 -10.56 -8.59 -8.66
C MET A 60 -11.72 -8.53 -9.65
N PHE A 61 -12.70 -9.45 -9.53
CA PHE A 61 -13.90 -9.45 -10.37
C PHE A 61 -14.74 -8.18 -10.18
N ALA A 62 -14.85 -7.70 -8.95
CA ALA A 62 -15.54 -6.44 -8.63
C ALA A 62 -14.76 -5.18 -9.05
N LYS A 63 -13.56 -5.34 -9.59
CA LYS A 63 -12.63 -4.23 -9.91
C LYS A 63 -12.29 -3.34 -8.71
N ALA A 64 -12.47 -3.86 -7.50
CA ALA A 64 -12.07 -3.19 -6.26
C ALA A 64 -10.56 -3.29 -6.03
N ASN A 65 -9.93 -4.36 -6.56
CA ASN A 65 -8.50 -4.57 -6.56
C ASN A 65 -8.02 -4.95 -7.97
N SER A 66 -6.71 -4.92 -8.24
CA SER A 66 -6.15 -5.11 -9.56
C SER A 66 -4.97 -6.07 -9.55
N ILE A 67 -5.10 -7.18 -10.28
CA ILE A 67 -3.99 -8.12 -10.52
C ILE A 67 -2.86 -7.44 -11.30
N ASP A 68 -3.20 -6.59 -12.27
CA ASP A 68 -2.20 -5.87 -13.08
C ASP A 68 -1.41 -4.87 -12.23
N ALA A 69 -2.05 -4.20 -11.27
CA ALA A 69 -1.37 -3.35 -10.30
C ALA A 69 -0.37 -4.15 -9.45
N ILE A 70 -0.77 -5.32 -8.96
CA ILE A 70 0.10 -6.21 -8.17
C ILE A 70 1.28 -6.69 -9.02
N GLN A 71 1.04 -7.12 -10.26
CA GLN A 71 2.10 -7.51 -11.19
C GLN A 71 3.10 -6.38 -11.43
N MET A 72 2.60 -5.17 -11.66
CA MET A 72 3.42 -3.97 -11.87
C MET A 72 4.33 -3.68 -10.67
N MET A 73 3.79 -3.79 -9.46
CA MET A 73 4.55 -3.59 -8.22
C MET A 73 5.63 -4.66 -8.03
N MET A 74 5.30 -5.93 -8.26
CA MET A 74 6.26 -7.03 -8.18
C MET A 74 7.40 -6.87 -9.19
N ASP A 75 7.08 -6.45 -10.42
CA ASP A 75 8.08 -6.18 -11.47
C ASP A 75 9.01 -5.01 -11.11
N ALA A 76 8.55 -4.08 -10.28
CA ALA A 76 9.34 -2.98 -9.75
C ALA A 76 10.20 -3.36 -8.52
N GLY A 77 10.15 -4.62 -8.08
CA GLY A 77 10.89 -5.09 -6.91
C GLY A 77 10.20 -4.83 -5.57
N ILE A 78 8.93 -4.46 -5.57
CA ILE A 78 8.13 -4.30 -4.35
C ILE A 78 7.71 -5.68 -3.84
N GLU A 79 7.93 -5.94 -2.56
CA GLU A 79 7.43 -7.13 -1.90
C GLU A 79 5.94 -6.95 -1.58
N VAL A 80 5.08 -7.81 -2.12
CA VAL A 80 3.63 -7.75 -1.92
C VAL A 80 3.17 -8.96 -1.11
N TYR A 81 2.51 -8.70 0.00
CA TYR A 81 1.97 -9.71 0.92
C TYR A 81 0.46 -9.65 0.95
N ALA A 82 -0.19 -10.80 1.08
CA ALA A 82 -1.63 -10.93 1.23
C ALA A 82 -2.02 -11.24 2.68
N LEU A 83 -3.06 -10.59 3.16
CA LEU A 83 -3.63 -10.84 4.48
C LEU A 83 -5.15 -10.88 4.42
N LYS A 84 -5.75 -11.98 4.90
CA LYS A 84 -7.21 -12.12 5.02
C LYS A 84 -7.78 -11.13 6.02
N GLY A 85 -8.96 -10.59 5.72
CA GLY A 85 -9.67 -9.69 6.63
C GLY A 85 -9.05 -8.30 6.76
N LEU A 86 -8.03 -7.98 5.97
CA LEU A 86 -7.37 -6.69 6.02
C LEU A 86 -8.35 -5.55 5.69
N HIS A 87 -8.38 -4.54 6.56
CA HIS A 87 -9.13 -3.29 6.33
C HIS A 87 -8.34 -2.03 6.72
N THR A 88 -7.14 -2.17 7.26
CA THR A 88 -6.24 -1.07 7.62
C THR A 88 -5.76 -0.30 6.38
N LYS A 89 -5.68 1.02 6.49
CA LYS A 89 -5.05 1.91 5.51
C LYS A 89 -3.99 2.72 6.23
N LEU A 90 -2.73 2.38 5.98
CA LEU A 90 -1.56 2.97 6.62
C LEU A 90 -0.43 3.11 5.60
N TYR A 91 0.15 4.30 5.55
CA TYR A 91 1.23 4.66 4.65
C TYR A 91 2.37 5.26 5.44
N LEU A 92 3.54 4.63 5.45
CA LEU A 92 4.71 5.09 6.18
C LEU A 92 5.85 5.40 5.21
N PHE A 93 6.45 6.57 5.38
CA PHE A 93 7.51 7.10 4.51
C PHE A 93 8.74 7.39 5.37
N ASP A 94 9.78 6.58 5.22
CA ASP A 94 10.94 6.58 6.12
C ASP A 94 10.46 6.47 7.58
N ASP A 95 11.25 6.98 8.53
CA ASP A 95 10.82 7.15 9.92
C ASP A 95 10.24 8.55 10.17
N THR A 96 9.92 9.28 9.11
CA THR A 96 9.64 10.72 9.16
C THR A 96 8.17 11.05 9.05
N TYR A 97 7.42 10.35 8.18
CA TYR A 97 6.01 10.66 7.92
C TYR A 97 5.14 9.42 7.90
N GLY A 98 3.88 9.60 8.29
CA GLY A 98 2.85 8.58 8.16
C GLY A 98 1.49 9.17 7.82
N VAL A 99 0.68 8.40 7.11
CA VAL A 99 -0.72 8.73 6.84
C VAL A 99 -1.57 7.56 7.30
N LEU A 100 -2.56 7.83 8.13
CA LEU A 100 -3.49 6.85 8.68
C LEU A 100 -4.92 7.37 8.53
N GLY A 101 -5.81 6.57 7.96
CA GLY A 101 -7.20 6.98 7.83
C GLY A 101 -8.06 6.04 7.02
N SER A 102 -9.08 6.59 6.36
CA SER A 102 -10.09 5.82 5.64
C SER A 102 -9.74 5.55 4.16
N ALA A 103 -8.81 6.30 3.59
CA ALA A 103 -8.51 6.27 2.16
C ALA A 103 -7.66 5.05 1.75
N ASN A 104 -8.18 4.22 0.84
CA ASN A 104 -7.42 3.16 0.18
C ASN A 104 -6.37 3.72 -0.80
N PHE A 105 -5.35 2.92 -1.10
CA PHE A 105 -4.31 3.24 -2.08
C PHE A 105 -4.83 3.14 -3.53
N THR A 106 -5.82 3.97 -3.81
CA THR A 106 -6.55 4.01 -5.08
C THR A 106 -6.81 5.45 -5.51
N ALA A 107 -7.05 5.65 -6.80
CA ALA A 107 -7.49 6.95 -7.29
C ALA A 107 -8.82 7.38 -6.63
N GLY A 108 -9.71 6.42 -6.39
CA GLY A 108 -10.96 6.67 -5.64
C GLY A 108 -10.68 7.17 -4.22
N GLY A 109 -9.82 6.49 -3.48
CA GLY A 109 -9.48 6.84 -2.10
C GLY A 109 -8.79 8.20 -1.98
N PHE A 110 -7.87 8.51 -2.88
CA PHE A 110 -7.06 9.74 -2.77
C PHE A 110 -7.64 10.95 -3.50
N LYS A 111 -8.58 10.78 -4.42
CA LYS A 111 -9.05 11.88 -5.26
C LYS A 111 -10.57 12.04 -5.32
N LEU A 112 -11.33 10.95 -5.32
CA LEU A 112 -12.75 10.97 -5.67
C LEU A 112 -13.69 10.83 -4.48
N ASN A 113 -13.32 10.01 -3.49
CA ASN A 113 -14.18 9.71 -2.35
C ASN A 113 -14.12 10.78 -1.27
N VAL A 114 -15.13 10.80 -0.42
CA VAL A 114 -15.10 11.55 0.84
C VAL A 114 -14.34 10.72 1.86
N GLU A 115 -13.15 11.17 2.24
CA GLU A 115 -12.22 10.45 3.10
C GLU A 115 -11.69 11.35 4.22
N LEU A 116 -11.27 10.74 5.32
CA LEU A 116 -10.64 11.43 6.44
C LEU A 116 -9.37 10.70 6.85
N SER A 117 -8.26 11.42 6.91
CA SER A 117 -6.98 10.85 7.33
C SER A 117 -6.17 11.84 8.17
N LEU A 118 -5.20 11.32 8.89
CA LEU A 118 -4.19 12.08 9.62
C LEU A 118 -2.84 11.93 8.94
N LEU A 119 -2.18 13.05 8.67
CA LEU A 119 -0.77 13.11 8.31
C LEU A 119 0.03 13.37 9.59
N LEU A 120 0.95 12.47 9.89
CA LEU A 120 1.82 12.48 11.06
C LEU A 120 3.26 12.75 10.63
N ASN A 121 4.04 13.34 11.50
CA ASN A 121 5.47 13.50 11.33
C ASN A 121 6.23 12.91 12.53
N ASN A 122 7.56 12.95 12.50
CA ASN A 122 8.40 12.37 13.53
C ASN A 122 8.34 13.06 14.90
N ASP A 123 7.71 14.22 15.00
CA ASP A 123 7.42 14.87 16.29
C ASP A 123 6.17 14.27 16.97
N ASP A 124 5.38 13.52 16.20
CA ASP A 124 4.20 12.82 16.71
C ASP A 124 4.63 11.46 17.29
N GLY A 125 4.62 11.29 18.59
CA GLY A 125 5.07 10.06 19.27
C GLY A 125 4.38 8.79 18.79
N ILE A 126 3.15 8.90 18.30
CA ILE A 126 2.36 7.79 17.77
C ILE A 126 2.96 7.18 16.48
N LEU A 127 3.81 7.92 15.75
CA LEU A 127 4.41 7.40 14.51
C LEU A 127 5.24 6.14 14.77
N ASN A 128 5.96 6.09 15.89
CA ASN A 128 6.71 4.90 16.29
C ASN A 128 5.80 3.69 16.54
N GLU A 129 4.63 3.90 17.16
CA GLU A 129 3.65 2.83 17.38
C GLU A 129 3.10 2.29 16.06
N LEU A 130 2.93 3.15 15.05
CA LEU A 130 2.47 2.73 13.73
C LEU A 130 3.55 1.92 12.99
N HIS A 131 4.83 2.24 13.14
CA HIS A 131 5.93 1.42 12.65
C HIS A 131 5.95 0.05 13.34
N PHE A 132 5.79 -0.01 14.66
CA PHE A 132 5.67 -1.25 15.40
C PHE A 132 4.50 -2.11 14.92
N TYR A 133 3.33 -1.49 14.70
CA TYR A 133 2.16 -2.17 14.15
C TYR A 133 2.48 -2.82 12.80
N PHE A 134 3.08 -2.06 11.89
CA PHE A 134 3.46 -2.58 10.57
C PHE A 134 4.45 -3.74 10.68
N ASP A 135 5.50 -3.56 11.44
CA ASP A 135 6.59 -4.54 11.56
C ASP A 135 6.10 -5.84 12.23
N ASP A 136 5.24 -5.75 13.25
CA ASP A 136 4.58 -6.90 13.87
C ASP A 136 3.68 -7.65 12.87
N LEU A 137 2.85 -6.93 12.15
CA LEU A 137 1.98 -7.50 11.11
C LEU A 137 2.78 -8.18 10.01
N HIS A 138 3.80 -7.53 9.49
CA HIS A 138 4.70 -8.06 8.46
C HIS A 138 5.43 -9.32 8.94
N SER A 139 5.95 -9.31 10.16
CA SER A 139 6.62 -10.45 10.79
C SER A 139 5.69 -11.66 10.91
N LYS A 140 4.46 -11.46 11.35
CA LYS A 140 3.45 -12.53 11.47
C LYS A 140 3.10 -13.14 10.10
N ILE A 141 2.94 -12.31 9.08
CA ILE A 141 2.65 -12.77 7.72
C ILE A 141 3.83 -13.60 7.18
N LYS A 142 5.06 -13.14 7.36
CA LYS A 142 6.26 -13.87 6.92
C LYS A 142 6.41 -15.22 7.58
N GLN A 143 6.05 -15.35 8.85
CA GLN A 143 6.09 -16.63 9.58
C GLN A 143 5.08 -17.65 9.08
N SER A 144 3.94 -17.21 8.56
CA SER A 144 2.88 -18.09 8.05
C SER A 144 3.23 -18.80 6.75
N LYS A 145 4.26 -18.38 6.03
CA LYS A 145 4.70 -18.84 4.70
C LYS A 145 3.66 -18.72 3.57
N GLU A 146 2.46 -18.24 3.87
CA GLU A 146 1.34 -18.14 2.91
C GLU A 146 1.06 -16.69 2.47
N GLY A 147 1.75 -15.73 3.06
CA GLY A 147 1.45 -14.32 2.84
C GLY A 147 2.12 -13.69 1.63
N LEU A 148 3.33 -14.09 1.26
CA LEU A 148 4.04 -13.52 0.12
C LEU A 148 3.36 -13.89 -1.20
N ILE A 149 2.99 -12.88 -1.99
CA ILE A 149 2.46 -13.09 -3.35
C ILE A 149 3.65 -13.37 -4.27
N THR A 150 3.74 -14.61 -4.74
CA THR A 150 4.73 -15.06 -5.70
C THR A 150 4.20 -14.94 -7.13
N ARG A 151 5.09 -15.03 -8.13
CA ARG A 151 4.67 -15.06 -9.54
C ARG A 151 3.75 -16.23 -9.84
N GLU A 152 3.99 -17.39 -9.25
CA GLU A 152 3.16 -18.60 -9.41
C GLU A 152 1.74 -18.35 -8.90
N VAL A 153 1.58 -17.76 -7.72
CA VAL A 153 0.28 -17.39 -7.15
C VAL A 153 -0.43 -16.37 -8.04
N LEU A 154 0.29 -15.39 -8.55
CA LEU A 154 -0.26 -14.36 -9.43
C LEU A 154 -0.72 -14.95 -10.77
N ASP A 155 0.07 -15.83 -11.36
CA ASP A 155 -0.26 -16.50 -12.64
C ASP A 155 -1.50 -17.37 -12.50
N LEU A 156 -1.62 -18.14 -11.41
CA LEU A 156 -2.83 -18.91 -11.10
C LEU A 156 -4.08 -18.02 -10.94
N ALA A 157 -3.91 -16.86 -10.30
CA ALA A 157 -5.00 -15.89 -10.17
C ALA A 157 -5.42 -15.31 -11.52
N LYS A 158 -4.46 -15.01 -12.40
CA LYS A 158 -4.73 -14.54 -13.77
C LYS A 158 -5.53 -15.56 -14.59
N GLU A 159 -5.16 -16.83 -14.50
CA GLU A 159 -5.90 -17.90 -15.17
C GLU A 159 -7.36 -17.95 -14.69
N LYS A 160 -7.57 -17.92 -13.40
CA LYS A 160 -8.92 -17.92 -12.79
C LYS A 160 -9.72 -16.66 -13.11
N TYR A 161 -9.07 -15.51 -13.19
CA TYR A 161 -9.72 -14.23 -13.50
C TYR A 161 -10.22 -14.14 -14.96
N LYS A 162 -9.59 -14.87 -15.87
CA LYS A 162 -9.98 -14.89 -17.29
C LYS A 162 -11.25 -15.70 -17.58
N TYR A 163 -11.69 -16.49 -16.61
CA TYR A 163 -12.91 -17.29 -16.68
C TYR A 163 -14.06 -16.59 -15.94
#